data_1f3708e34cb3cea14481cf0f0bf9906d
#
_entry.id   1f3708e34cb3cea14481cf0f0bf9906d
#
_cell.length_a   1.000
_cell.length_b   1.000
_cell.length_c   1.000
_cell.angle_alpha   90.00
_cell.angle_beta   90.00
_cell.angle_gamma   90.00
#
_symmetry.space_group_name_H-M   'P 1'
#
loop_
_entity.id
_entity.type
_entity.pdbx_description
1 polymer ?
#
loop_
_entity_poly.entity_id
_entity_poly.type
_entity_poly.pdbx_seq_one_letter_code
_entity_poly.pdbx_strand_id
1 'polypeptide(L)'
;GLGNVWKFPYMAGKYGGAAFILIYLVFLVLLGLPVLVCEFAVGRASRKSTARAFHDLEPEGANFHNFSYMSMVSNYVLMMFYTMVAGWMLYYCYAMAAGRLAGKDSTQVADYFTRLQESAGTMTLWMVIVVVLSFGVCSLGVQRGLEKITKVMMMCLLALIAVLAIHSLTLDGAMEGVKFYLVPDFTSMKEIGIGNVIFGALSQAFFTLSIGAGSMTIFGSYLGKDRSLLGESIHITVLDTFVALMAGLIIIPACFAFGVEPGAGPGLVFI
;
A
#
# COMPACT_ATOMS: atom_id res chain seq x y z
N GLY A 1 1.37 4.71 0.27
CA GLY A 1 2.41 3.71 0.57
C GLY A 1 2.48 2.59 -0.46
N LEU A 2 3.27 1.55 -0.19
CA LEU A 2 3.41 0.37 -1.07
C LEU A 2 2.06 -0.32 -1.35
N GLY A 3 1.13 -0.29 -0.40
CA GLY A 3 -0.21 -0.86 -0.57
C GLY A 3 -0.97 -0.25 -1.74
N ASN A 4 -0.86 1.04 -1.93
CA ASN A 4 -1.60 1.79 -2.92
C ASN A 4 -0.92 1.78 -4.29
N VAL A 5 0.40 2.01 -4.33
CA VAL A 5 1.12 2.15 -5.60
C VAL A 5 1.50 0.79 -6.19
N TRP A 6 1.74 -0.19 -5.34
CA TRP A 6 2.23 -1.51 -5.74
C TRP A 6 1.15 -2.59 -5.74
N LYS A 7 0.48 -2.81 -4.59
CA LYS A 7 -0.46 -3.93 -4.42
C LYS A 7 -1.82 -3.67 -5.04
N PHE A 8 -2.36 -2.48 -4.88
CA PHE A 8 -3.72 -2.16 -5.33
C PHE A 8 -3.92 -2.31 -6.84
N PRO A 9 -3.05 -1.77 -7.74
CA PRO A 9 -3.21 -1.95 -9.17
C PRO A 9 -3.20 -3.42 -9.60
N TYR A 10 -2.27 -4.20 -9.05
CA TYR A 10 -2.20 -5.63 -9.29
C TYR A 10 -3.48 -6.36 -8.82
N MET A 11 -4.01 -6.03 -7.64
CA MET A 11 -5.24 -6.63 -7.14
C MET A 11 -6.44 -6.24 -8.01
N ALA A 12 -6.53 -4.99 -8.44
CA ALA A 12 -7.56 -4.54 -9.36
C ALA A 12 -7.47 -5.28 -10.71
N GLY A 13 -6.28 -5.44 -11.26
CA GLY A 13 -6.07 -6.21 -12.48
C GLY A 13 -6.48 -7.68 -12.35
N LYS A 14 -6.07 -8.32 -11.26
CA LYS A 14 -6.34 -9.72 -10.98
C LYS A 14 -7.82 -10.05 -10.74
N TYR A 15 -8.56 -9.14 -10.13
CA TYR A 15 -9.92 -9.39 -9.64
C TYR A 15 -11.02 -8.67 -10.45
N GLY A 16 -10.74 -8.29 -11.71
CA GLY A 16 -11.76 -7.79 -12.64
C GLY A 16 -12.01 -6.28 -12.56
N GLY A 17 -10.98 -5.50 -12.30
CA GLY A 17 -11.00 -4.04 -12.46
C GLY A 17 -12.04 -3.34 -11.61
N ALA A 18 -12.94 -2.60 -12.26
CA ALA A 18 -13.93 -1.75 -11.60
C ALA A 18 -14.86 -2.49 -10.63
N ALA A 19 -15.23 -3.74 -10.90
CA ALA A 19 -16.09 -4.52 -10.01
C ALA A 19 -15.40 -4.78 -8.67
N PHE A 20 -14.11 -5.14 -8.68
CA PHE A 20 -13.29 -5.27 -7.48
C PHE A 20 -13.18 -3.94 -6.72
N ILE A 21 -12.95 -2.83 -7.43
CA ILE A 21 -12.82 -1.49 -6.84
C ILE A 21 -14.09 -1.10 -6.09
N LEU A 22 -15.27 -1.35 -6.64
CA LEU A 22 -16.54 -1.05 -5.97
C LEU A 22 -16.68 -1.82 -4.65
N ILE A 23 -16.39 -3.14 -4.66
CA ILE A 23 -16.46 -3.96 -3.45
C ILE A 23 -15.42 -3.51 -2.42
N TYR A 24 -14.21 -3.18 -2.88
CA TYR A 24 -13.15 -2.61 -2.03
C TYR A 24 -13.61 -1.32 -1.35
N LEU A 25 -14.21 -0.37 -2.08
CA LEU A 25 -14.70 0.88 -1.52
C LEU A 25 -15.82 0.65 -0.48
N VAL A 26 -16.70 -0.32 -0.72
CA VAL A 26 -17.73 -0.71 0.26
C VAL A 26 -17.09 -1.21 1.55
N PHE A 27 -16.10 -2.13 1.47
CA PHE A 27 -15.40 -2.61 2.66
C PHE A 27 -14.57 -1.53 3.34
N LEU A 28 -13.99 -0.63 2.58
CA LEU A 28 -13.23 0.49 3.13
C LEU A 28 -14.10 1.39 4.01
N VAL A 29 -15.32 1.69 3.57
CA VAL A 29 -16.26 2.53 4.33
C VAL A 29 -16.90 1.77 5.49
N LEU A 30 -17.36 0.53 5.25
CA LEU A 30 -18.12 -0.23 6.25
C LEU A 30 -17.25 -0.84 7.35
N LEU A 31 -16.03 -1.23 7.03
CA LEU A 31 -15.12 -1.90 7.96
C LEU A 31 -13.83 -1.11 8.18
N GLY A 32 -13.19 -0.65 7.10
CA GLY A 32 -11.91 0.04 7.18
C GLY A 32 -11.97 1.31 8.05
N LEU A 33 -12.90 2.19 7.75
CA LEU A 33 -13.06 3.45 8.48
C LEU A 33 -13.42 3.25 9.96
N PRO A 34 -14.41 2.42 10.36
CA PRO A 34 -14.69 2.16 11.76
C PRO A 34 -13.51 1.56 12.51
N VAL A 35 -12.81 0.58 11.94
CA VAL A 35 -11.63 -0.03 12.59
C VAL A 35 -10.52 1.01 12.78
N LEU A 36 -10.28 1.87 11.79
CA LEU A 36 -9.30 2.96 11.90
C LEU A 36 -9.64 3.92 13.04
N VAL A 37 -10.92 4.31 13.18
CA VAL A 37 -11.40 5.14 14.30
C VAL A 37 -11.17 4.44 15.64
N CYS A 38 -11.43 3.14 15.73
CA CYS A 38 -11.20 2.36 16.96
C CYS A 38 -9.70 2.29 17.31
N GLU A 39 -8.82 2.03 16.35
CA GLU A 39 -7.37 2.01 16.61
C GLU A 39 -6.87 3.38 17.07
N PHE A 40 -7.32 4.46 16.44
CA PHE A 40 -6.99 5.82 16.90
C PHE A 40 -7.54 6.11 18.30
N ALA A 41 -8.74 5.64 18.63
CA ALA A 41 -9.33 5.81 19.96
C ALA A 41 -8.49 5.14 21.04
N VAL A 42 -8.09 3.87 20.82
CA VAL A 42 -7.21 3.12 21.72
C VAL A 42 -5.87 3.83 21.90
N GLY A 43 -5.24 4.26 20.80
CA GLY A 43 -3.98 4.99 20.84
C GLY A 43 -4.08 6.30 21.61
N ARG A 44 -5.11 7.11 21.33
CA ARG A 44 -5.34 8.39 21.99
C ARG A 44 -5.68 8.25 23.48
N ALA A 45 -6.42 7.21 23.86
CA ALA A 45 -6.77 6.96 25.26
C ALA A 45 -5.55 6.53 26.08
N SER A 46 -4.73 5.60 25.56
CA SER A 46 -3.58 5.07 26.26
C SER A 46 -2.36 5.98 26.25
N ARG A 47 -2.18 6.78 25.18
CA ARG A 47 -0.93 7.52 24.90
C ARG A 47 0.32 6.63 24.88
N LYS A 48 0.15 5.35 24.59
CA LYS A 48 1.22 4.35 24.59
C LYS A 48 1.29 3.61 23.25
N SER A 49 2.35 2.86 23.06
CA SER A 49 2.47 1.93 21.92
C SER A 49 1.42 0.81 22.05
N THR A 50 1.09 0.18 20.94
CA THR A 50 0.14 -0.93 20.88
C THR A 50 0.50 -2.05 21.88
N ALA A 51 1.80 -2.29 22.11
CA ALA A 51 2.28 -3.29 23.05
C ALA A 51 1.79 -3.07 24.51
N ARG A 52 1.50 -1.83 24.89
CA ARG A 52 1.04 -1.49 26.23
C ARG A 52 -0.38 -0.92 26.28
N ALA A 53 -0.87 -0.43 25.17
CA ALA A 53 -2.17 0.24 25.10
C ALA A 53 -3.32 -0.64 25.58
N PHE A 54 -3.36 -1.88 25.10
CA PHE A 54 -4.43 -2.82 25.44
C PHE A 54 -4.34 -3.29 26.90
N HIS A 55 -3.13 -3.50 27.40
CA HIS A 55 -2.94 -3.88 28.83
C HIS A 55 -3.43 -2.76 29.77
N ASP A 56 -3.16 -1.50 29.43
CA ASP A 56 -3.51 -0.36 30.27
C ASP A 56 -5.00 0.01 30.23
N LEU A 57 -5.69 -0.35 29.15
CA LEU A 57 -7.10 0.00 28.94
C LEU A 57 -8.04 -1.17 29.20
N GLU A 58 -7.53 -2.39 29.37
CA GLU A 58 -8.38 -3.56 29.59
C GLU A 58 -9.08 -3.51 30.95
N PRO A 59 -10.35 -3.93 31.03
CA PRO A 59 -11.04 -4.13 32.30
C PRO A 59 -10.42 -5.29 33.10
N GLU A 60 -10.59 -5.28 34.43
CA GLU A 60 -10.16 -6.37 35.30
C GLU A 60 -10.76 -7.71 34.86
N GLY A 61 -9.91 -8.73 34.70
CA GLY A 61 -10.30 -10.07 34.25
C GLY A 61 -10.41 -10.23 32.73
N ALA A 62 -10.23 -9.18 31.93
CA ALA A 62 -10.14 -9.29 30.47
C ALA A 62 -8.73 -9.73 30.02
N ASN A 63 -8.63 -10.21 28.80
CA ASN A 63 -7.37 -10.67 28.21
C ASN A 63 -7.07 -9.98 26.87
N PHE A 64 -7.44 -8.71 26.73
CA PHE A 64 -7.20 -7.93 25.51
C PHE A 64 -5.71 -7.66 25.27
N HIS A 65 -4.89 -7.69 26.30
CA HIS A 65 -3.41 -7.60 26.18
C HIS A 65 -2.83 -8.68 25.26
N ASN A 66 -3.48 -9.82 25.09
CA ASN A 66 -3.04 -10.84 24.14
C ASN A 66 -3.02 -10.34 22.70
N PHE A 67 -3.90 -9.41 22.34
CA PHE A 67 -3.88 -8.76 21.03
C PHE A 67 -2.57 -7.98 20.80
N SER A 68 -1.97 -7.43 21.84
CA SER A 68 -0.68 -6.74 21.75
C SER A 68 0.44 -7.65 21.24
N TYR A 69 0.50 -8.89 21.70
CA TYR A 69 1.49 -9.87 21.22
C TYR A 69 1.24 -10.23 19.76
N MET A 70 -0.02 -10.50 19.41
CA MET A 70 -0.39 -10.82 18.04
C MET A 70 -0.10 -9.64 17.10
N SER A 71 -0.39 -8.41 17.52
CA SER A 71 -0.05 -7.18 16.80
C SER A 71 1.45 -7.05 16.58
N MET A 72 2.28 -7.29 17.60
CA MET A 72 3.73 -7.22 17.46
C MET A 72 4.24 -8.23 16.44
N VAL A 73 3.83 -9.50 16.54
CA VAL A 73 4.22 -10.55 15.58
C VAL A 73 3.80 -10.18 14.16
N SER A 74 2.55 -9.73 13.98
CA SER A 74 2.04 -9.30 12.67
C SER A 74 2.86 -8.17 12.07
N ASN A 75 3.24 -7.17 12.87
CA ASN A 75 4.07 -6.05 12.41
C ASN A 75 5.49 -6.51 12.05
N TYR A 76 6.09 -7.43 12.79
CA TYR A 76 7.41 -7.99 12.43
C TYR A 76 7.35 -8.74 11.10
N VAL A 77 6.37 -9.63 10.91
CA VAL A 77 6.18 -10.37 9.65
C VAL A 77 5.93 -9.40 8.49
N LEU A 78 5.10 -8.38 8.71
CA LEU A 78 4.83 -7.35 7.72
C LEU A 78 6.11 -6.61 7.32
N MET A 79 6.93 -6.20 8.29
CA MET A 79 8.18 -5.47 8.04
C MET A 79 9.22 -6.30 7.30
N MET A 80 9.30 -7.62 7.54
CA MET A 80 10.17 -8.51 6.75
C MET A 80 9.85 -8.42 5.26
N PHE A 81 8.57 -8.46 4.91
CA PHE A 81 8.10 -8.34 3.53
C PHE A 81 8.29 -6.92 2.96
N TYR A 82 7.91 -5.89 3.72
CA TYR A 82 7.97 -4.50 3.27
C TYR A 82 9.40 -4.03 2.99
N THR A 83 10.35 -4.39 3.83
CA THR A 83 11.76 -3.99 3.63
C THR A 83 12.36 -4.64 2.39
N MET A 84 11.96 -5.88 2.08
CA MET A 84 12.38 -6.55 0.85
C MET A 84 11.83 -5.86 -0.40
N VAL A 85 10.52 -5.58 -0.44
CA VAL A 85 9.89 -4.91 -1.59
C VAL A 85 10.42 -3.48 -1.75
N ALA A 86 10.63 -2.76 -0.65
CA ALA A 86 11.25 -1.44 -0.69
C ALA A 86 12.70 -1.51 -1.22
N GLY A 87 13.44 -2.59 -0.92
CA GLY A 87 14.75 -2.87 -1.48
C GLY A 87 14.68 -3.04 -3.01
N TRP A 88 13.70 -3.76 -3.54
CA TRP A 88 13.48 -3.90 -4.98
C TRP A 88 13.21 -2.54 -5.64
N MET A 89 12.34 -1.73 -5.05
CA MET A 89 12.02 -0.40 -5.58
C MET A 89 13.26 0.50 -5.62
N LEU A 90 14.05 0.51 -4.55
CA LEU A 90 15.27 1.31 -4.50
C LEU A 90 16.32 0.83 -5.52
N TYR A 91 16.47 -0.49 -5.69
CA TYR A 91 17.32 -1.07 -6.73
C TYR A 91 16.88 -0.68 -8.14
N TYR A 92 15.57 -0.73 -8.42
CA TYR A 92 15.02 -0.30 -9.72
C TYR A 92 15.23 1.19 -9.97
N CYS A 93 15.06 2.03 -8.96
CA CYS A 93 15.36 3.44 -9.06
C CYS A 93 16.85 3.66 -9.46
N TYR A 94 17.76 2.95 -8.81
CA TYR A 94 19.18 2.95 -9.19
C TYR A 94 19.42 2.42 -10.61
N ALA A 95 18.81 1.30 -10.97
CA ALA A 95 18.99 0.68 -12.28
C ALA A 95 18.47 1.58 -13.41
N MET A 96 17.35 2.26 -13.21
CA MET A 96 16.81 3.24 -14.15
C MET A 96 17.72 4.47 -14.28
N ALA A 97 18.16 5.02 -13.15
CA ALA A 97 19.08 6.16 -13.13
C ALA A 97 20.43 5.83 -13.80
N ALA A 98 20.89 4.58 -13.69
CA ALA A 98 22.11 4.09 -14.34
C ALA A 98 21.90 3.67 -15.81
N GLY A 99 20.70 3.86 -16.37
CA GLY A 99 20.38 3.53 -17.77
C GLY A 99 20.35 2.02 -18.08
N ARG A 100 20.32 1.15 -17.06
CA ARG A 100 20.39 -0.32 -17.27
C ARG A 100 19.13 -0.90 -17.92
N LEU A 101 18.02 -0.19 -17.87
CA LEU A 101 16.73 -0.60 -18.43
C LEU A 101 16.41 0.13 -19.76
N ALA A 102 17.25 1.08 -20.19
CA ALA A 102 17.04 1.82 -21.43
C ALA A 102 17.05 0.89 -22.65
N GLY A 103 16.02 1.01 -23.51
CA GLY A 103 15.91 0.22 -24.75
C GLY A 103 15.53 -1.25 -24.56
N LYS A 104 15.14 -1.68 -23.35
CA LYS A 104 14.62 -3.03 -23.09
C LYS A 104 13.12 -3.06 -23.33
N ASP A 105 12.62 -4.17 -23.89
CA ASP A 105 11.22 -4.48 -23.98
C ASP A 105 10.67 -5.05 -22.65
N SER A 106 9.34 -5.20 -22.54
CA SER A 106 8.67 -5.70 -21.33
C SER A 106 9.15 -7.10 -20.93
N THR A 107 9.44 -7.98 -21.88
CA THR A 107 9.94 -9.33 -21.60
C THR A 107 11.34 -9.29 -20.98
N GLN A 108 12.22 -8.45 -21.52
CA GLN A 108 13.59 -8.28 -21.00
C GLN A 108 13.59 -7.61 -19.61
N VAL A 109 12.61 -6.75 -19.34
CA VAL A 109 12.45 -6.11 -18.02
C VAL A 109 11.92 -7.14 -17.02
N ALA A 110 11.00 -8.01 -17.42
CA ALA A 110 10.53 -9.12 -16.58
C ALA A 110 11.65 -10.10 -16.23
N ASP A 111 12.50 -10.46 -17.21
CA ASP A 111 13.70 -11.28 -16.97
C ASP A 111 14.69 -10.59 -16.02
N TYR A 112 14.84 -9.28 -16.14
CA TYR A 112 15.69 -8.50 -15.24
C TYR A 112 15.19 -8.55 -13.81
N PHE A 113 13.86 -8.50 -13.60
CA PHE A 113 13.25 -8.66 -12.29
C PHE A 113 13.45 -10.07 -11.73
N THR A 114 13.26 -11.10 -12.54
CA THR A 114 13.48 -12.51 -12.14
C THR A 114 14.92 -12.72 -11.69
N ARG A 115 15.91 -12.21 -12.43
CA ARG A 115 17.32 -12.29 -12.04
C ARG A 115 17.64 -11.55 -10.74
N LEU A 116 16.95 -10.44 -10.47
CA LEU A 116 17.06 -9.77 -9.18
C LEU A 116 16.57 -10.68 -8.04
N GLN A 117 15.42 -11.33 -8.23
CA GLN A 117 14.85 -12.24 -7.22
C GLN A 117 15.71 -13.49 -6.98
N GLU A 118 16.43 -13.97 -7.98
CA GLU A 118 17.39 -15.08 -7.86
C GLU A 118 18.70 -14.68 -7.18
N SER A 119 19.01 -13.38 -7.16
CA SER A 119 20.24 -12.86 -6.56
C SER A 119 20.05 -12.50 -5.09
N ALA A 120 20.15 -13.48 -4.19
CA ALA A 120 20.00 -13.28 -2.76
C ALA A 120 20.94 -12.19 -2.18
N GLY A 121 22.19 -12.12 -2.67
CA GLY A 121 23.16 -11.11 -2.24
C GLY A 121 22.73 -9.68 -2.59
N THR A 122 22.28 -9.46 -3.81
CA THR A 122 21.80 -8.15 -4.28
C THR A 122 20.54 -7.75 -3.51
N MET A 123 19.58 -8.66 -3.37
CA MET A 123 18.35 -8.38 -2.60
C MET A 123 18.65 -8.01 -1.15
N THR A 124 19.53 -8.78 -0.49
CA THR A 124 19.90 -8.51 0.92
C THR A 124 20.60 -7.16 1.05
N LEU A 125 21.52 -6.83 0.14
CA LEU A 125 22.22 -5.53 0.16
C LEU A 125 21.23 -4.36 0.10
N TRP A 126 20.32 -4.37 -0.86
CA TRP A 126 19.36 -3.27 -1.03
C TRP A 126 18.33 -3.21 0.09
N MET A 127 17.92 -4.37 0.63
CA MET A 127 17.10 -4.44 1.84
C MET A 127 17.81 -3.79 3.04
N VAL A 128 19.08 -4.11 3.27
CA VAL A 128 19.88 -3.52 4.36
C VAL A 128 20.00 -2.02 4.20
N ILE A 129 20.25 -1.52 2.98
CA ILE A 129 20.29 -0.08 2.69
C ILE A 129 18.96 0.59 3.09
N VAL A 130 17.82 0.02 2.69
CA VAL A 130 16.49 0.55 3.07
C VAL A 130 16.31 0.55 4.58
N VAL A 131 16.69 -0.53 5.27
CA VAL A 131 16.58 -0.63 6.73
C VAL A 131 17.42 0.47 7.39
N VAL A 132 18.67 0.62 7.00
CA VAL A 132 19.59 1.65 7.55
C VAL A 132 19.03 3.06 7.32
N LEU A 133 18.55 3.36 6.11
CA LEU A 133 17.93 4.65 5.79
C LEU A 133 16.68 4.91 6.64
N SER A 134 15.80 3.91 6.75
CA SER A 134 14.56 4.03 7.52
C SER A 134 14.82 4.26 9.01
N PHE A 135 15.72 3.49 9.61
CA PHE A 135 16.12 3.69 11.00
C PHE A 135 16.86 5.03 11.20
N GLY A 136 17.68 5.45 10.22
CA GLY A 136 18.31 6.77 10.22
C GLY A 136 17.28 7.89 10.31
N VAL A 137 16.22 7.83 9.49
CA VAL A 137 15.12 8.82 9.54
C VAL A 137 14.37 8.76 10.87
N CYS A 138 14.06 7.55 11.36
CA CYS A 138 13.37 7.37 12.63
C CYS A 138 14.19 7.90 13.83
N SER A 139 15.53 7.79 13.79
CA SER A 139 16.41 8.28 14.84
C SER A 139 16.37 9.81 15.01
N LEU A 140 15.98 10.55 13.98
CA LEU A 140 15.78 12.01 14.05
C LEU A 140 14.50 12.42 14.80
N GLY A 141 13.68 11.45 15.21
CA GLY A 141 12.42 11.62 15.91
C GLY A 141 11.23 11.87 14.98
N VAL A 142 10.01 11.70 15.55
CA VAL A 142 8.76 11.72 14.78
C VAL A 142 8.51 13.10 14.15
N GLN A 143 8.58 14.18 14.93
CA GLN A 143 8.24 15.52 14.43
C GLN A 143 9.31 16.13 13.53
N ARG A 144 10.60 15.98 13.87
CA ARG A 144 11.71 16.61 13.12
C ARG A 144 12.18 15.78 11.94
N GLY A 145 12.17 14.45 12.08
CA GLY A 145 12.63 13.52 11.06
C GLY A 145 11.47 13.00 10.20
N LEU A 146 10.67 12.10 10.76
CA LEU A 146 9.66 11.37 10.01
C LEU A 146 8.63 12.30 9.36
N GLU A 147 7.99 13.19 10.12
CA GLU A 147 6.92 14.07 9.61
C GLU A 147 7.42 15.00 8.50
N LYS A 148 8.55 15.66 8.71
CA LYS A 148 9.09 16.63 7.73
C LYS A 148 9.52 15.96 6.43
N ILE A 149 10.24 14.84 6.53
CA ILE A 149 10.72 14.09 5.35
C ILE A 149 9.52 13.49 4.61
N THR A 150 8.60 12.84 5.32
CA THR A 150 7.41 12.24 4.71
C THR A 150 6.54 13.27 4.01
N LYS A 151 6.35 14.45 4.58
CA LYS A 151 5.58 15.53 3.95
C LYS A 151 6.17 15.95 2.60
N VAL A 152 7.48 16.15 2.51
CA VAL A 152 8.15 16.48 1.25
C VAL A 152 8.01 15.34 0.25
N MET A 153 8.27 14.09 0.68
CA MET A 153 8.17 12.91 -0.18
C MET A 153 6.74 12.71 -0.70
N MET A 154 5.72 12.94 0.13
CA MET A 154 4.31 12.82 -0.28
C MET A 154 3.91 13.90 -1.30
N MET A 155 4.39 15.12 -1.16
CA MET A 155 4.17 16.18 -2.15
C MET A 155 4.80 15.81 -3.51
N CYS A 156 6.04 15.32 -3.49
CA CYS A 156 6.70 14.82 -4.70
C CYS A 156 5.94 13.64 -5.32
N LEU A 157 5.47 12.69 -4.50
CA LEU A 157 4.69 11.54 -4.96
C LEU A 157 3.40 11.99 -5.65
N LEU A 158 2.64 12.91 -5.06
CA LEU A 158 1.40 13.42 -5.64
C LEU A 158 1.65 14.13 -6.98
N ALA A 159 2.72 14.92 -7.09
CA ALA A 159 3.11 15.57 -8.33
C ALA A 159 3.47 14.53 -9.41
N LEU A 160 4.26 13.49 -9.06
CA LEU A 160 4.61 12.40 -9.98
C LEU A 160 3.38 11.61 -10.41
N ILE A 161 2.46 11.28 -9.51
CA ILE A 161 1.22 10.58 -9.82
C ILE A 161 0.39 11.39 -10.82
N ALA A 162 0.27 12.70 -10.64
CA ALA A 162 -0.48 13.55 -11.58
C ALA A 162 0.14 13.55 -12.98
N VAL A 163 1.46 13.71 -13.07
CA VAL A 163 2.18 13.68 -14.35
C VAL A 163 2.06 12.31 -15.02
N LEU A 164 2.28 11.23 -14.28
CA LEU A 164 2.21 9.87 -14.81
C LEU A 164 0.79 9.48 -15.24
N ALA A 165 -0.25 9.93 -14.51
CA ALA A 165 -1.64 9.68 -14.88
C ALA A 165 -1.98 10.34 -16.23
N ILE A 166 -1.59 11.61 -16.41
CA ILE A 166 -1.77 12.30 -17.68
C ILE A 166 -1.03 11.56 -18.80
N HIS A 167 0.24 11.21 -18.58
CA HIS A 167 1.02 10.49 -19.58
C HIS A 167 0.42 9.12 -19.93
N SER A 168 0.02 8.33 -18.94
CA SER A 168 -0.56 7.00 -19.17
C SER A 168 -1.85 7.06 -20.00
N LEU A 169 -2.67 8.08 -19.82
CA LEU A 169 -3.90 8.28 -20.60
C LEU A 169 -3.65 8.71 -22.05
N THR A 170 -2.45 9.19 -22.38
CA THR A 170 -2.07 9.57 -23.76
C THR A 170 -1.45 8.43 -24.56
N LEU A 171 -1.24 7.26 -23.96
CA LEU A 171 -0.68 6.10 -24.64
C LEU A 171 -1.69 5.47 -25.63
N ASP A 172 -1.20 5.02 -26.77
CA ASP A 172 -2.01 4.27 -27.73
C ASP A 172 -2.47 2.95 -27.13
N GLY A 173 -3.78 2.67 -27.19
CA GLY A 173 -4.38 1.48 -26.56
C GLY A 173 -4.77 1.64 -25.08
N ALA A 174 -4.41 2.72 -24.42
CA ALA A 174 -4.76 2.98 -23.02
C ALA A 174 -6.26 2.98 -22.72
N MET A 175 -7.08 3.33 -23.70
CA MET A 175 -8.55 3.47 -23.54
C MET A 175 -9.22 2.14 -23.16
N GLU A 176 -8.73 1.01 -23.63
CA GLU A 176 -9.24 -0.31 -23.22
C GLU A 176 -8.95 -0.57 -21.73
N GLY A 177 -7.76 -0.21 -21.28
CA GLY A 177 -7.39 -0.28 -19.88
C GLY A 177 -8.22 0.66 -18.99
N VAL A 178 -8.54 1.87 -19.49
CA VAL A 178 -9.44 2.80 -18.79
C VAL A 178 -10.84 2.21 -18.66
N LYS A 179 -11.37 1.59 -19.71
CA LYS A 179 -12.67 0.91 -19.66
C LYS A 179 -12.66 -0.23 -18.66
N PHE A 180 -11.65 -1.09 -18.70
CA PHE A 180 -11.50 -2.18 -17.73
C PHE A 180 -11.45 -1.66 -16.28
N TYR A 181 -10.78 -0.54 -16.06
CA TYR A 181 -10.59 0.04 -14.73
C TYR A 181 -11.80 0.79 -14.19
N LEU A 182 -12.61 1.42 -15.05
CA LEU A 182 -13.73 2.31 -14.66
C LEU A 182 -15.11 1.72 -14.92
N VAL A 183 -15.25 0.78 -15.84
CA VAL A 183 -16.54 0.16 -16.18
C VAL A 183 -16.66 -1.20 -15.51
N PRO A 184 -17.58 -1.37 -14.55
CA PRO A 184 -17.72 -2.63 -13.83
C PRO A 184 -18.23 -3.76 -14.73
N ASP A 185 -17.48 -4.83 -14.80
CA ASP A 185 -17.89 -6.11 -15.41
C ASP A 185 -18.05 -7.19 -14.34
N PHE A 186 -19.30 -7.46 -13.99
CA PHE A 186 -19.63 -8.50 -13.00
C PHE A 186 -19.58 -9.92 -13.61
N THR A 187 -19.46 -10.06 -14.92
CA THR A 187 -19.31 -11.37 -15.56
C THR A 187 -17.94 -11.96 -15.27
N SER A 188 -16.89 -11.16 -15.48
CA SER A 188 -15.53 -11.52 -15.13
C SER A 188 -15.38 -11.90 -13.65
N MET A 189 -16.11 -11.22 -12.76
CA MET A 189 -16.12 -11.53 -11.33
C MET A 189 -16.66 -12.93 -11.02
N LYS A 190 -17.64 -13.42 -11.78
CA LYS A 190 -18.17 -14.80 -11.62
C LYS A 190 -17.17 -15.84 -12.06
N GLU A 191 -16.42 -15.59 -13.13
CA GLU A 191 -15.38 -16.48 -13.66
C GLU A 191 -14.21 -16.62 -12.70
N ILE A 192 -13.77 -15.51 -12.08
CA ILE A 192 -12.70 -15.48 -11.08
C ILE A 192 -13.13 -16.15 -9.75
N GLY A 193 -14.44 -16.16 -9.50
CA GLY A 193 -15.05 -16.63 -8.25
C GLY A 193 -15.35 -15.49 -7.28
N ILE A 194 -16.63 -15.27 -7.03
CA ILE A 194 -17.13 -14.15 -6.19
C ILE A 194 -16.46 -14.13 -4.82
N GLY A 195 -16.28 -15.30 -4.19
CA GLY A 195 -15.62 -15.42 -2.88
C GLY A 195 -14.17 -14.90 -2.89
N ASN A 196 -13.42 -15.19 -3.95
CA ASN A 196 -12.04 -14.74 -4.10
C ASN A 196 -11.97 -13.22 -4.26
N VAL A 197 -12.88 -12.63 -5.03
CA VAL A 197 -12.96 -11.18 -5.24
C VAL A 197 -13.33 -10.47 -3.94
N ILE A 198 -14.32 -10.97 -3.20
CA ILE A 198 -14.74 -10.43 -1.91
C ILE A 198 -13.58 -10.50 -0.90
N PHE A 199 -12.92 -11.66 -0.78
CA PHE A 199 -11.78 -11.82 0.12
C PHE A 199 -10.61 -10.92 -0.27
N GLY A 200 -10.32 -10.80 -1.57
CA GLY A 200 -9.30 -9.90 -2.10
C GLY A 200 -9.59 -8.43 -1.76
N ALA A 201 -10.83 -7.99 -1.96
CA ALA A 201 -11.26 -6.62 -1.68
C ALA A 201 -11.21 -6.29 -0.18
N LEU A 202 -11.69 -7.21 0.66
CA LEU A 202 -11.60 -7.08 2.12
C LEU A 202 -10.15 -7.00 2.59
N SER A 203 -9.31 -7.93 2.14
CA SER A 203 -7.88 -7.95 2.45
C SER A 203 -7.18 -6.65 2.02
N GLN A 204 -7.55 -6.12 0.85
CA GLN A 204 -6.98 -4.87 0.36
C GLN A 204 -7.43 -3.66 1.20
N ALA A 205 -8.69 -3.61 1.65
CA ALA A 205 -9.19 -2.53 2.49
C ALA A 205 -8.45 -2.44 3.84
N PHE A 206 -8.16 -3.58 4.46
CA PHE A 206 -7.36 -3.64 5.69
C PHE A 206 -5.88 -3.29 5.45
N PHE A 207 -5.33 -3.80 4.35
CA PHE A 207 -3.93 -3.60 4.01
C PHE A 207 -3.61 -2.14 3.67
N THR A 208 -4.47 -1.48 2.89
CA THR A 208 -4.25 -0.10 2.44
C THR A 208 -4.21 0.88 3.61
N LEU A 209 -5.14 0.75 4.56
CA LEU A 209 -5.21 1.58 5.76
C LEU A 209 -4.26 1.13 6.88
N SER A 210 -3.51 0.02 6.69
CA SER A 210 -2.62 -0.57 7.70
C SER A 210 -3.30 -0.85 9.03
N ILE A 211 -4.56 -1.27 9.00
CA ILE A 211 -5.39 -1.56 10.17
C ILE A 211 -5.47 -3.06 10.47
N GLY A 212 -5.94 -3.39 11.67
CA GLY A 212 -6.06 -4.77 12.15
C GLY A 212 -4.80 -5.32 12.83
N ALA A 213 -3.65 -4.67 12.63
CA ALA A 213 -2.39 -5.01 13.31
C ALA A 213 -1.99 -4.02 14.42
N GLY A 214 -2.87 -3.07 14.76
CA GLY A 214 -2.60 -2.06 15.77
C GLY A 214 -1.56 -1.00 15.38
N SER A 215 -1.17 -0.94 14.10
CA SER A 215 -0.19 0.05 13.64
C SER A 215 -0.71 1.47 13.79
N MET A 216 -1.99 1.68 13.53
CA MET A 216 -2.63 2.99 13.64
C MET A 216 -2.84 3.44 15.09
N THR A 217 -2.82 2.52 16.05
CA THR A 217 -2.83 2.84 17.48
C THR A 217 -1.64 3.73 17.86
N ILE A 218 -0.46 3.49 17.26
CA ILE A 218 0.73 4.32 17.52
C ILE A 218 0.47 5.75 17.05
N PHE A 219 -0.05 5.95 15.84
CA PHE A 219 -0.37 7.29 15.34
C PHE A 219 -1.48 7.94 16.17
N GLY A 220 -2.49 7.17 16.60
CA GLY A 220 -3.53 7.62 17.51
C GLY A 220 -2.97 8.19 18.82
N SER A 221 -1.87 7.63 19.34
CA SER A 221 -1.25 8.10 20.58
C SER A 221 -0.68 9.53 20.49
N TYR A 222 -0.41 10.02 19.29
CA TYR A 222 0.05 11.39 19.03
C TYR A 222 -1.08 12.37 18.74
N LEU A 223 -2.32 11.89 18.50
CA LEU A 223 -3.46 12.76 18.20
C LEU A 223 -3.91 13.54 19.45
N GLY A 224 -4.00 14.86 19.31
CA GLY A 224 -4.51 15.75 20.34
C GLY A 224 -5.99 15.53 20.64
N LYS A 225 -6.44 15.98 21.81
CA LYS A 225 -7.88 15.93 22.18
C LYS A 225 -8.73 16.93 21.38
N ASP A 226 -8.12 17.94 20.82
CA ASP A 226 -8.70 18.95 19.94
C ASP A 226 -9.08 18.42 18.55
N ARG A 227 -8.53 17.26 18.15
CA ARG A 227 -8.79 16.63 16.86
C ARG A 227 -9.94 15.63 16.92
N SER A 228 -10.82 15.69 15.92
CA SER A 228 -11.87 14.69 15.72
C SER A 228 -11.26 13.38 15.19
N LEU A 229 -11.46 12.26 15.91
CA LEU A 229 -10.98 10.95 15.42
C LEU A 229 -11.63 10.57 14.10
N LEU A 230 -12.94 10.76 14.00
CA LEU A 230 -13.68 10.47 12.77
C LEU A 230 -13.21 11.38 11.62
N GLY A 231 -13.03 12.68 11.88
CA GLY A 231 -12.55 13.62 10.86
C GLY A 231 -11.17 13.26 10.33
N GLU A 232 -10.21 12.97 11.21
CA GLU A 232 -8.86 12.54 10.79
C GLU A 232 -8.90 11.19 10.05
N SER A 233 -9.72 10.24 10.51
CA SER A 233 -9.88 8.96 9.84
C SER A 233 -10.46 9.11 8.43
N ILE A 234 -11.46 9.97 8.24
CA ILE A 234 -12.04 10.26 6.91
C ILE A 234 -10.98 10.90 6.02
N HIS A 235 -10.25 11.91 6.50
CA HIS A 235 -9.20 12.56 5.70
C HIS A 235 -8.13 11.57 5.24
N ILE A 236 -7.66 10.70 6.14
CA ILE A 236 -6.67 9.67 5.81
C ILE A 236 -7.25 8.70 4.79
N THR A 237 -8.46 8.18 5.01
CA THR A 237 -9.10 7.22 4.11
C THR A 237 -9.30 7.81 2.71
N VAL A 238 -9.76 9.06 2.60
CA VAL A 238 -9.98 9.72 1.31
C VAL A 238 -8.66 9.94 0.57
N LEU A 239 -7.63 10.45 1.23
CA LEU A 239 -6.32 10.68 0.61
C LEU A 239 -5.64 9.36 0.21
N ASP A 240 -5.71 8.35 1.07
CA ASP A 240 -5.15 7.03 0.79
C ASP A 240 -5.83 6.38 -0.42
N THR A 241 -7.16 6.39 -0.45
CA THR A 241 -7.96 5.87 -1.55
C THR A 241 -7.70 6.63 -2.86
N PHE A 242 -7.60 7.96 -2.79
CA PHE A 242 -7.26 8.77 -3.96
C PHE A 242 -5.93 8.33 -4.58
N VAL A 243 -4.88 8.17 -3.78
CA VAL A 243 -3.58 7.70 -4.26
C VAL A 243 -3.66 6.30 -4.86
N ALA A 244 -4.42 5.38 -4.22
CA ALA A 244 -4.62 4.03 -4.74
C ALA A 244 -5.32 4.02 -6.11
N LEU A 245 -6.43 4.78 -6.24
CA LEU A 245 -7.18 4.88 -7.48
C LEU A 245 -6.35 5.53 -8.60
N MET A 246 -5.59 6.57 -8.29
CA MET A 246 -4.70 7.20 -9.27
C MET A 246 -3.57 6.27 -9.70
N ALA A 247 -2.99 5.50 -8.79
CA ALA A 247 -1.97 4.51 -9.15
C ALA A 247 -2.52 3.42 -10.08
N GLY A 248 -3.75 2.95 -9.82
CA GLY A 248 -4.43 2.02 -10.74
C GLY A 248 -4.70 2.65 -12.12
N LEU A 249 -5.10 3.91 -12.16
CA LEU A 249 -5.33 4.65 -13.41
C LEU A 249 -4.02 4.91 -14.20
N ILE A 250 -2.87 4.85 -13.56
CA ILE A 250 -1.57 4.90 -14.23
C ILE A 250 -1.20 3.53 -14.79
N ILE A 251 -1.26 2.51 -13.95
CA ILE A 251 -0.68 1.19 -14.24
C ILE A 251 -1.57 0.38 -15.17
N ILE A 252 -2.88 0.32 -14.93
CA ILE A 252 -3.79 -0.52 -15.74
C ILE A 252 -3.83 -0.07 -17.21
N PRO A 253 -4.04 1.21 -17.55
CA PRO A 253 -3.98 1.64 -18.95
C PRO A 253 -2.61 1.41 -19.61
N ALA A 254 -1.51 1.58 -18.87
CA ALA A 254 -0.19 1.28 -19.37
C ALA A 254 -0.02 -0.22 -19.67
N CYS A 255 -0.54 -1.12 -18.84
CA CYS A 255 -0.53 -2.55 -19.10
C CYS A 255 -1.19 -2.89 -20.44
N PHE A 256 -2.36 -2.32 -20.72
CA PHE A 256 -3.06 -2.53 -21.99
C PHE A 256 -2.30 -1.94 -23.19
N ALA A 257 -1.70 -0.74 -23.02
CA ALA A 257 -0.91 -0.10 -24.07
C ALA A 257 0.34 -0.91 -24.45
N PHE A 258 0.99 -1.57 -23.47
CA PHE A 258 2.21 -2.36 -23.70
C PHE A 258 1.97 -3.88 -23.80
N GLY A 259 0.71 -4.33 -23.80
CA GLY A 259 0.37 -5.75 -23.90
C GLY A 259 0.79 -6.59 -22.71
N VAL A 260 0.90 -5.98 -21.52
CA VAL A 260 1.20 -6.66 -20.25
C VAL A 260 -0.10 -7.06 -19.57
N GLU A 261 -0.17 -8.29 -19.05
CA GLU A 261 -1.36 -8.76 -18.34
C GLU A 261 -1.51 -7.99 -17.00
N PRO A 262 -2.64 -7.30 -16.76
CA PRO A 262 -2.85 -6.54 -15.51
C PRO A 262 -2.81 -7.37 -14.24
N GLY A 263 -3.06 -8.68 -14.37
CA GLY A 263 -3.02 -9.67 -13.29
C GLY A 263 -1.68 -10.38 -13.10
N ALA A 264 -0.60 -9.96 -13.77
CA ALA A 264 0.69 -10.64 -13.80
C ALA A 264 1.40 -10.82 -12.43
N GLY A 265 0.79 -10.35 -11.37
CA GLY A 265 1.26 -10.60 -10.01
C GLY A 265 2.02 -9.43 -9.39
N PRO A 266 2.71 -9.69 -8.26
CA PRO A 266 3.45 -8.66 -7.52
C PRO A 266 4.57 -7.98 -8.30
N GLY A 267 5.00 -8.57 -9.41
CA GLY A 267 6.00 -8.00 -10.32
C GLY A 267 5.50 -6.89 -11.24
N LEU A 268 4.17 -6.69 -11.34
CA LEU A 268 3.54 -5.80 -12.33
C LEU A 268 4.15 -4.40 -12.43
N VAL A 269 4.53 -3.81 -11.31
CA VAL A 269 5.11 -2.45 -11.27
C VAL A 269 6.57 -2.43 -11.75
N PHE A 270 7.21 -3.58 -11.86
CA PHE A 270 8.61 -3.72 -12.26
C PHE A 270 8.78 -4.19 -13.71
N ILE A 271 7.69 -4.44 -14.43
CA ILE A 271 7.64 -4.86 -15.84
C ILE A 271 7.18 -3.70 -16.71
#